data_92edf93e4291374a8c5adf4c8a0bfd03
#
_entry.id   92edf93e4291374a8c5adf4c8a0bfd03
#
_cell.length_a   1.000
_cell.length_b   1.000
_cell.length_c   1.000
_cell.angle_alpha   90.00
_cell.angle_beta   90.00
_cell.angle_gamma   90.00
#
_symmetry.space_group_name_H-M   'P 1'
#
loop_
_entity.id
_entity.type
_entity.pdbx_description
1 polymer ?
#
loop_
_entity_poly.entity_id
_entity_poly.type
_entity_poly.pdbx_seq_one_letter_code
_entity_poly.pdbx_strand_id
1 'polypeptide(L)'
;KQGGALIAEHADVRRMLATMKSHIQVGRALCYACATAADRGDKKREDLLTPLAKSWCTDMGVEAASLGVQVHGGMGFVEEGGAAQFYRDARIAPIYEGTNGIQAIDLYGRKLLGDRGEAMGVLIAEAQEAARGLGGEAGALLNAAASALREVTEYMLAAARPDALAGASPYLSLAAETVGAALVAQGLTRARGFSEALIGEQRALLAFFAANVLARAPGRLAAIKLGAAGLVV
;
A
#
# COMPACT_ATOMS: atom_id res chain seq x y z
N LYS A 1 -23.03 14.85 -17.59
CA LYS A 1 -22.06 15.44 -18.53
C LYS A 1 -21.64 16.80 -18.01
N GLN A 2 -20.38 17.15 -18.21
CA GLN A 2 -19.82 18.45 -17.89
C GLN A 2 -18.98 18.92 -19.09
N GLY A 3 -19.15 20.17 -19.52
CA GLY A 3 -18.42 20.68 -20.68
C GLY A 3 -18.69 19.89 -21.99
N GLY A 4 -19.85 19.28 -22.12
CA GLY A 4 -20.24 18.48 -23.31
C GLY A 4 -19.80 17.01 -23.27
N ALA A 5 -18.87 16.62 -22.37
CA ALA A 5 -18.33 15.25 -22.26
C ALA A 5 -18.90 14.51 -21.02
N LEU A 6 -18.73 13.19 -20.97
CA LEU A 6 -18.93 12.42 -19.76
C LEU A 6 -17.86 12.79 -18.73
N ILE A 7 -18.20 12.85 -17.43
CA ILE A 7 -17.21 13.20 -16.41
C ILE A 7 -16.03 12.22 -16.40
N ALA A 8 -16.26 10.95 -16.70
CA ALA A 8 -15.22 9.92 -16.81
C ALA A 8 -14.19 10.17 -17.96
N GLU A 9 -14.45 11.12 -18.86
CA GLU A 9 -13.54 11.50 -19.94
C GLU A 9 -12.58 12.62 -19.49
N HIS A 10 -12.89 13.33 -18.41
CA HIS A 10 -12.02 14.38 -17.87
C HIS A 10 -10.78 13.79 -17.20
N ALA A 11 -9.62 14.37 -17.48
CA ALA A 11 -8.32 13.85 -17.04
C ALA A 11 -8.23 13.65 -15.53
N ASP A 12 -8.70 14.60 -14.72
CA ASP A 12 -8.63 14.49 -13.26
C ASP A 12 -9.58 13.43 -12.70
N VAL A 13 -10.78 13.29 -13.28
CA VAL A 13 -11.69 12.20 -12.90
C VAL A 13 -11.07 10.84 -13.24
N ARG A 14 -10.44 10.71 -14.41
CA ARG A 14 -9.71 9.50 -14.81
C ARG A 14 -8.57 9.19 -13.84
N ARG A 15 -7.83 10.21 -13.39
CA ARG A 15 -6.77 10.05 -12.39
C ARG A 15 -7.35 9.51 -11.07
N MET A 16 -8.44 10.09 -10.55
CA MET A 16 -9.11 9.61 -9.34
C MET A 16 -9.59 8.15 -9.47
N LEU A 17 -10.20 7.80 -10.60
CA LEU A 17 -10.63 6.43 -10.88
C LEU A 17 -9.45 5.46 -10.98
N ALA A 18 -8.35 5.86 -11.61
CA ALA A 18 -7.13 5.06 -11.69
C ALA A 18 -6.48 4.88 -10.32
N THR A 19 -6.49 5.92 -9.46
CA THR A 19 -6.03 5.82 -8.07
C THR A 19 -6.82 4.76 -7.32
N MET A 20 -8.15 4.83 -7.32
CA MET A 20 -9.00 3.84 -6.65
C MET A 20 -8.75 2.42 -7.19
N LYS A 21 -8.73 2.23 -8.51
CA LYS A 21 -8.51 0.91 -9.13
C LYS A 21 -7.13 0.33 -8.80
N SER A 22 -6.07 1.13 -8.87
CA SER A 22 -4.71 0.66 -8.59
C SER A 22 -4.52 0.31 -7.12
N HIS A 23 -5.09 1.10 -6.19
CA HIS A 23 -5.10 0.80 -4.77
C HIS A 23 -5.86 -0.50 -4.47
N ILE A 24 -7.04 -0.71 -5.07
CA ILE A 24 -7.80 -1.96 -4.94
C ILE A 24 -6.99 -3.15 -5.45
N GLN A 25 -6.30 -3.03 -6.58
CA GLN A 25 -5.45 -4.10 -7.12
C GLN A 25 -4.37 -4.50 -6.10
N VAL A 26 -3.64 -3.53 -5.57
CA VAL A 26 -2.55 -3.75 -4.61
C VAL A 26 -3.08 -4.27 -3.27
N GLY A 27 -4.18 -3.71 -2.76
CA GLY A 27 -4.82 -4.15 -1.52
C GLY A 27 -5.32 -5.60 -1.60
N ARG A 28 -5.96 -5.98 -2.71
CA ARG A 28 -6.38 -7.37 -2.93
C ARG A 28 -5.20 -8.33 -2.98
N ALA A 29 -4.09 -7.93 -3.61
CA ALA A 29 -2.88 -8.75 -3.65
C ALA A 29 -2.33 -9.00 -2.24
N LEU A 30 -2.28 -7.98 -1.37
CA LEU A 30 -1.89 -8.13 0.04
C LEU A 30 -2.82 -9.07 0.81
N CYS A 31 -4.15 -8.88 0.70
CA CYS A 31 -5.12 -9.71 1.40
C CYS A 31 -5.05 -11.17 0.96
N TYR A 32 -4.99 -11.45 -0.36
CA TYR A 32 -4.88 -12.82 -0.86
C TYR A 32 -3.55 -13.48 -0.52
N ALA A 33 -2.45 -12.72 -0.51
CA ALA A 33 -1.15 -13.25 -0.09
C ALA A 33 -1.16 -13.62 1.41
N CYS A 34 -1.80 -12.78 2.25
CA CYS A 34 -1.97 -13.07 3.67
C CYS A 34 -2.80 -14.34 3.89
N ALA A 35 -3.97 -14.45 3.25
CA ALA A 35 -4.82 -15.63 3.32
C ALA A 35 -4.10 -16.89 2.82
N THR A 36 -3.36 -16.80 1.71
CA THR A 36 -2.58 -17.92 1.19
C THR A 36 -1.46 -18.35 2.13
N ALA A 37 -0.83 -17.40 2.84
CA ALA A 37 0.17 -17.73 3.85
C ALA A 37 -0.46 -18.49 5.02
N ALA A 38 -1.64 -18.08 5.48
CA ALA A 38 -2.40 -18.77 6.50
C ALA A 38 -2.80 -20.20 6.06
N ASP A 39 -3.34 -20.38 4.86
CA ASP A 39 -3.74 -21.68 4.30
C ASP A 39 -2.57 -22.65 4.19
N ARG A 40 -1.36 -22.15 3.96
CA ARG A 40 -0.12 -22.93 3.84
C ARG A 40 0.59 -23.16 5.17
N GLY A 41 0.11 -22.57 6.27
CA GLY A 41 0.78 -22.61 7.56
C GLY A 41 2.10 -21.83 7.61
N ASP A 42 2.33 -20.91 6.66
CA ASP A 42 3.50 -20.01 6.66
C ASP A 42 3.28 -18.86 7.66
N LYS A 43 3.45 -19.19 8.93
CA LYS A 43 3.16 -18.28 10.04
C LYS A 43 4.00 -17.01 10.01
N LYS A 44 5.28 -17.11 9.63
CA LYS A 44 6.17 -15.92 9.55
C LYS A 44 5.68 -14.91 8.51
N ARG A 45 5.28 -15.41 7.34
CA ARG A 45 4.74 -14.58 6.25
C ARG A 45 3.37 -14.00 6.59
N GLU A 46 2.45 -14.82 7.13
CA GLU A 46 1.14 -14.38 7.61
C GLU A 46 1.29 -13.26 8.64
N ASP A 47 2.16 -13.45 9.63
CA ASP A 47 2.42 -12.49 10.69
C ASP A 47 2.90 -11.12 10.19
N LEU A 48 3.74 -11.08 9.14
CA LEU A 48 4.15 -9.81 8.53
C LEU A 48 3.05 -9.19 7.67
N LEU A 49 2.35 -9.99 6.86
CA LEU A 49 1.36 -9.48 5.92
C LEU A 49 0.09 -8.98 6.60
N THR A 50 -0.29 -9.53 7.76
CA THR A 50 -1.49 -9.14 8.49
C THR A 50 -1.52 -7.64 8.84
N PRO A 51 -0.54 -7.05 9.54
CA PRO A 51 -0.54 -5.62 9.84
C PRO A 51 -0.44 -4.76 8.58
N LEU A 52 0.28 -5.20 7.53
CA LEU A 52 0.36 -4.50 6.25
C LEU A 52 -1.00 -4.45 5.58
N ALA A 53 -1.68 -5.58 5.46
CA ALA A 53 -2.99 -5.66 4.83
C ALA A 53 -4.03 -4.87 5.63
N LYS A 54 -4.12 -5.07 6.98
CA LYS A 54 -5.11 -4.39 7.80
C LYS A 54 -4.93 -2.88 7.76
N SER A 55 -3.73 -2.38 8.02
CA SER A 55 -3.52 -0.95 8.13
C SER A 55 -3.66 -0.24 6.78
N TRP A 56 -2.89 -0.69 5.78
CA TRP A 56 -2.87 0.01 4.51
C TRP A 56 -4.20 -0.08 3.75
N CYS A 57 -4.85 -1.26 3.73
CA CYS A 57 -6.13 -1.40 3.02
C CYS A 57 -7.25 -0.58 3.67
N THR A 58 -7.25 -0.41 4.98
CA THR A 58 -8.26 0.40 5.66
C THR A 58 -8.04 1.90 5.45
N ASP A 59 -6.80 2.38 5.48
CA ASP A 59 -6.46 3.77 5.16
C ASP A 59 -6.81 4.08 3.69
N MET A 60 -6.43 3.20 2.77
CA MET A 60 -6.75 3.30 1.35
C MET A 60 -8.26 3.25 1.11
N GLY A 61 -9.01 2.46 1.89
CA GLY A 61 -10.48 2.40 1.83
C GLY A 61 -11.12 3.73 2.13
N VAL A 62 -10.63 4.46 3.14
CA VAL A 62 -11.07 5.83 3.47
C VAL A 62 -10.73 6.80 2.35
N GLU A 63 -9.51 6.74 1.80
CA GLU A 63 -9.11 7.58 0.67
C GLU A 63 -9.99 7.32 -0.56
N ALA A 64 -10.23 6.04 -0.90
CA ALA A 64 -11.07 5.67 -2.03
C ALA A 64 -12.52 6.16 -1.86
N ALA A 65 -13.08 6.05 -0.65
CA ALA A 65 -14.42 6.56 -0.35
C ALA A 65 -14.49 8.09 -0.45
N SER A 66 -13.45 8.81 0.01
CA SER A 66 -13.31 10.27 -0.14
C SER A 66 -13.23 10.68 -1.62
N LEU A 67 -12.45 9.97 -2.43
CA LEU A 67 -12.40 10.17 -3.88
C LEU A 67 -13.76 9.88 -4.54
N GLY A 68 -14.50 8.88 -4.02
CA GLY A 68 -15.86 8.59 -4.44
C GLY A 68 -16.80 9.79 -4.25
N VAL A 69 -16.76 10.44 -3.07
CA VAL A 69 -17.50 11.68 -2.82
C VAL A 69 -17.10 12.77 -3.82
N GLN A 70 -15.80 12.95 -4.06
CA GLN A 70 -15.28 13.95 -4.98
C GLN A 70 -15.76 13.73 -6.42
N VAL A 71 -15.75 12.48 -6.91
CA VAL A 71 -16.22 12.12 -8.27
C VAL A 71 -17.70 12.40 -8.45
N HIS A 72 -18.52 12.24 -7.40
CA HIS A 72 -19.96 12.55 -7.43
C HIS A 72 -20.25 14.05 -7.32
N GLY A 73 -19.23 14.90 -7.03
CA GLY A 73 -19.42 16.34 -6.87
C GLY A 73 -20.36 16.69 -5.70
N GLY A 74 -21.16 17.73 -5.83
CA GLY A 74 -22.10 18.15 -4.78
C GLY A 74 -23.07 17.04 -4.35
N MET A 75 -23.49 16.18 -5.26
CA MET A 75 -24.34 15.02 -4.95
C MET A 75 -23.62 13.94 -4.13
N GLY A 76 -22.30 13.91 -4.16
CA GLY A 76 -21.51 13.01 -3.31
C GLY A 76 -21.49 13.45 -1.85
N PHE A 77 -21.67 14.76 -1.59
CA PHE A 77 -21.66 15.33 -0.25
C PHE A 77 -22.99 15.15 0.49
N VAL A 78 -24.12 15.20 -0.21
CA VAL A 78 -25.46 15.08 0.39
C VAL A 78 -25.81 13.62 0.68
N GLU A 79 -26.65 13.39 1.70
CA GLU A 79 -27.05 12.05 2.17
C GLU A 79 -27.74 11.22 1.09
N GLU A 80 -28.59 11.86 0.29
CA GLU A 80 -29.41 11.22 -0.74
C GLU A 80 -28.57 10.54 -1.83
N GLY A 81 -27.34 11.03 -2.04
CA GLY A 81 -26.39 10.46 -3.01
C GLY A 81 -25.73 9.15 -2.55
N GLY A 82 -25.76 8.86 -1.25
CA GLY A 82 -25.18 7.64 -0.65
C GLY A 82 -23.65 7.62 -0.54
N ALA A 83 -22.92 8.39 -1.34
CA ALA A 83 -21.46 8.40 -1.32
C ALA A 83 -20.88 8.90 0.02
N ALA A 84 -21.53 9.86 0.65
CA ALA A 84 -21.18 10.39 1.97
C ALA A 84 -21.25 9.29 3.07
N GLN A 85 -22.23 8.39 2.98
CA GLN A 85 -22.35 7.26 3.91
C GLN A 85 -21.17 6.32 3.78
N PHE A 86 -20.77 5.91 2.57
CA PHE A 86 -19.59 5.06 2.37
C PHE A 86 -18.33 5.67 2.97
N TYR A 87 -18.14 6.97 2.87
CA TYR A 87 -17.00 7.66 3.46
C TYR A 87 -17.01 7.60 4.99
N ARG A 88 -18.18 7.87 5.62
CA ARG A 88 -18.32 7.76 7.09
C ARG A 88 -18.10 6.32 7.57
N ASP A 89 -18.70 5.34 6.90
CA ASP A 89 -18.61 3.93 7.28
C ASP A 89 -17.19 3.40 7.11
N ALA A 90 -16.47 3.80 6.06
CA ALA A 90 -15.08 3.42 5.88
C ALA A 90 -14.18 3.89 7.04
N ARG A 91 -14.54 4.99 7.72
CA ARG A 91 -13.70 5.62 8.75
C ARG A 91 -13.51 4.78 10.01
N ILE A 92 -14.42 3.83 10.30
CA ILE A 92 -14.24 2.94 11.45
C ILE A 92 -13.12 1.91 11.22
N ALA A 93 -12.87 1.51 9.96
CA ALA A 93 -11.94 0.44 9.64
C ALA A 93 -10.49 0.69 10.11
N PRO A 94 -9.90 1.90 10.02
CA PRO A 94 -8.58 2.21 10.59
C PRO A 94 -8.55 2.24 12.13
N ILE A 95 -9.70 2.20 12.80
CA ILE A 95 -9.81 2.42 14.25
C ILE A 95 -10.04 1.11 15.01
N TYR A 96 -10.95 0.26 14.55
CA TYR A 96 -11.35 -0.95 15.27
C TYR A 96 -10.33 -2.08 15.13
N GLU A 97 -10.46 -3.12 15.97
CA GLU A 97 -9.56 -4.31 16.00
C GLU A 97 -8.07 -3.95 16.13
N GLY A 98 -7.78 -2.93 16.94
CA GLY A 98 -6.49 -2.30 17.02
C GLY A 98 -6.30 -1.25 15.92
N THR A 99 -6.05 -0.02 16.33
CA THR A 99 -5.84 1.10 15.40
C THR A 99 -4.67 0.82 14.45
N ASN A 100 -4.62 1.51 13.32
CA ASN A 100 -3.49 1.37 12.39
C ASN A 100 -2.15 1.71 13.03
N GLY A 101 -2.12 2.63 14.02
CA GLY A 101 -0.93 2.86 14.85
C GLY A 101 -0.53 1.64 15.69
N ILE A 102 -1.49 0.90 16.25
CA ILE A 102 -1.21 -0.37 16.96
C ILE A 102 -0.67 -1.43 16.00
N GLN A 103 -1.18 -1.51 14.77
CA GLN A 103 -0.63 -2.40 13.74
C GLN A 103 0.83 -2.06 13.40
N ALA A 104 1.17 -0.77 13.36
CA ALA A 104 2.54 -0.32 13.12
C ALA A 104 3.47 -0.66 14.29
N ILE A 105 3.01 -0.48 15.53
CA ILE A 105 3.74 -0.89 16.75
C ILE A 105 3.94 -2.40 16.77
N ASP A 106 2.92 -3.19 16.38
CA ASP A 106 3.00 -4.65 16.32
C ASP A 106 3.99 -5.13 15.26
N LEU A 107 3.93 -4.54 14.06
CA LEU A 107 4.89 -4.82 12.98
C LEU A 107 6.33 -4.61 13.46
N TYR A 108 6.61 -3.48 14.09
CA TYR A 108 7.93 -3.19 14.61
C TYR A 108 8.30 -4.11 15.78
N GLY A 109 7.49 -4.07 16.86
CA GLY A 109 7.87 -4.61 18.16
C GLY A 109 7.87 -6.13 18.26
N ARG A 110 6.92 -6.80 17.56
CA ARG A 110 6.77 -8.26 17.62
C ARG A 110 7.26 -8.96 16.38
N LYS A 111 7.05 -8.38 15.18
CA LYS A 111 7.37 -9.05 13.93
C LYS A 111 8.81 -8.77 13.51
N LEU A 112 9.17 -7.50 13.39
CA LEU A 112 10.49 -7.10 12.92
C LEU A 112 11.59 -7.43 13.95
N LEU A 113 11.39 -7.07 15.21
CA LEU A 113 12.37 -7.36 16.27
C LEU A 113 12.44 -8.85 16.60
N GLY A 114 11.33 -9.60 16.46
CA GLY A 114 11.23 -11.00 16.84
C GLY A 114 12.17 -11.93 16.06
N ASP A 115 12.40 -11.65 14.78
CA ASP A 115 13.32 -12.40 13.92
C ASP A 115 14.48 -11.56 13.38
N ARG A 116 14.69 -10.37 13.95
CA ARG A 116 15.73 -9.42 13.53
C ARG A 116 15.60 -9.01 12.06
N GLY A 117 14.37 -8.93 11.55
CA GLY A 117 14.08 -8.50 10.19
C GLY A 117 14.30 -9.57 9.11
N GLU A 118 14.54 -10.83 9.48
CA GLU A 118 14.79 -11.92 8.51
C GLU A 118 13.62 -12.06 7.52
N ALA A 119 12.40 -12.19 8.00
CA ALA A 119 11.22 -12.36 7.16
C ALA A 119 10.93 -11.12 6.30
N MET A 120 11.15 -9.92 6.83
CA MET A 120 11.04 -8.68 6.04
C MET A 120 12.13 -8.64 4.94
N GLY A 121 13.33 -9.09 5.24
CA GLY A 121 14.43 -9.24 4.26
C GLY A 121 14.05 -10.14 3.08
N VAL A 122 13.31 -11.22 3.34
CA VAL A 122 12.76 -12.10 2.28
C VAL A 122 11.77 -11.34 1.41
N LEU A 123 10.81 -10.62 1.99
CA LEU A 123 9.83 -9.83 1.22
C LEU A 123 10.49 -8.73 0.38
N ILE A 124 11.54 -8.09 0.91
CA ILE A 124 12.32 -7.10 0.17
C ILE A 124 13.06 -7.74 -1.01
N ALA A 125 13.68 -8.90 -0.81
CA ALA A 125 14.35 -9.63 -1.89
C ALA A 125 13.36 -10.06 -2.99
N GLU A 126 12.18 -10.55 -2.61
CA GLU A 126 11.08 -10.87 -3.53
C GLU A 126 10.63 -9.63 -4.32
N ALA A 127 10.55 -8.46 -3.67
CA ALA A 127 10.19 -7.21 -4.33
C ALA A 127 11.24 -6.78 -5.37
N GLN A 128 12.52 -6.94 -5.06
CA GLN A 128 13.61 -6.65 -6.01
C GLN A 128 13.60 -7.62 -7.19
N GLU A 129 13.31 -8.90 -6.95
CA GLU A 129 13.15 -9.88 -8.03
C GLU A 129 11.94 -9.55 -8.92
N ALA A 130 10.80 -9.23 -8.31
CA ALA A 130 9.59 -8.83 -9.03
C ALA A 130 9.83 -7.56 -9.87
N ALA A 131 10.59 -6.61 -9.36
CA ALA A 131 11.00 -5.40 -10.07
C ALA A 131 11.82 -5.70 -11.33
N ARG A 132 12.79 -6.63 -11.22
CA ARG A 132 13.58 -7.12 -12.38
C ARG A 132 12.69 -7.80 -13.43
N GLY A 133 11.77 -8.67 -12.97
CA GLY A 133 10.84 -9.37 -13.86
C GLY A 133 9.83 -8.43 -14.55
N LEU A 134 9.42 -7.36 -13.88
CA LEU A 134 8.51 -6.35 -14.43
C LEU A 134 9.19 -5.49 -15.50
N GLY A 135 10.42 -5.05 -15.25
CA GLY A 135 11.22 -4.19 -16.14
C GLY A 135 10.66 -2.78 -16.32
N GLY A 136 11.27 -2.01 -17.20
CA GLY A 136 10.83 -0.66 -17.53
C GLY A 136 10.83 0.31 -16.34
N GLU A 137 10.13 1.44 -16.49
CA GLU A 137 10.05 2.49 -15.47
C GLU A 137 9.35 1.99 -14.19
N ALA A 138 8.27 1.23 -14.31
CA ALA A 138 7.55 0.68 -13.16
C ALA A 138 8.44 -0.29 -12.36
N GLY A 139 9.26 -1.11 -13.02
CA GLY A 139 10.25 -1.95 -12.37
C GLY A 139 11.34 -1.15 -11.67
N ALA A 140 11.83 -0.08 -12.29
CA ALA A 140 12.82 0.82 -11.67
C ALA A 140 12.27 1.47 -10.39
N LEU A 141 11.02 1.97 -10.43
CA LEU A 141 10.36 2.57 -9.27
C LEU A 141 10.11 1.55 -8.15
N LEU A 142 9.69 0.33 -8.48
CA LEU A 142 9.53 -0.74 -7.51
C LEU A 142 10.87 -1.12 -6.86
N ASN A 143 11.95 -1.20 -7.64
CA ASN A 143 13.28 -1.47 -7.11
C ASN A 143 13.77 -0.34 -6.18
N ALA A 144 13.52 0.92 -6.54
CA ALA A 144 13.84 2.07 -5.69
C ALA A 144 13.07 2.02 -4.36
N ALA A 145 11.77 1.69 -4.40
CA ALA A 145 10.96 1.51 -3.20
C ALA A 145 11.46 0.34 -2.33
N ALA A 146 11.83 -0.79 -2.92
CA ALA A 146 12.41 -1.93 -2.21
C ALA A 146 13.76 -1.59 -1.57
N SER A 147 14.59 -0.78 -2.24
CA SER A 147 15.86 -0.30 -1.69
C SER A 147 15.64 0.67 -0.52
N ALA A 148 14.68 1.60 -0.65
CA ALA A 148 14.27 2.49 0.43
C ALA A 148 13.73 1.69 1.64
N LEU A 149 12.89 0.68 1.40
CA LEU A 149 12.37 -0.19 2.46
C LEU A 149 13.49 -0.94 3.18
N ARG A 150 14.50 -1.44 2.46
CA ARG A 150 15.68 -2.08 3.05
C ARG A 150 16.41 -1.12 3.99
N GLU A 151 16.72 0.07 3.51
CA GLU A 151 17.45 1.08 4.27
C GLU A 151 16.74 1.46 5.57
N VAL A 152 15.41 1.68 5.50
CA VAL A 152 14.66 2.00 6.73
C VAL A 152 14.42 0.78 7.62
N THR A 153 14.38 -0.43 7.07
CA THR A 153 14.33 -1.66 7.89
C THR A 153 15.59 -1.79 8.75
N GLU A 154 16.76 -1.55 8.17
CA GLU A 154 18.04 -1.53 8.89
C GLU A 154 18.05 -0.44 9.98
N TYR A 155 17.55 0.77 9.66
CA TYR A 155 17.38 1.83 10.64
C TYR A 155 16.45 1.43 11.78
N MET A 156 15.27 0.87 11.49
CA MET A 156 14.29 0.45 12.50
C MET A 156 14.85 -0.60 13.46
N LEU A 157 15.73 -1.47 12.98
CA LEU A 157 16.40 -2.49 13.80
C LEU A 157 17.51 -1.92 14.68
N ALA A 158 18.17 -0.83 14.26
CA ALA A 158 19.31 -0.23 14.94
C ALA A 158 18.92 0.94 15.87
N ALA A 159 17.82 1.63 15.57
CA ALA A 159 17.41 2.83 16.29
C ALA A 159 16.96 2.53 17.72
N ALA A 160 17.10 3.53 18.60
CA ALA A 160 16.48 3.48 19.92
C ALA A 160 14.97 3.30 19.80
N ARG A 161 14.38 2.53 20.72
CA ARG A 161 12.95 2.19 20.64
C ARG A 161 12.01 3.39 20.46
N PRO A 162 12.16 4.53 21.15
CA PRO A 162 11.31 5.69 20.93
C PRO A 162 11.40 6.24 19.50
N ASP A 163 12.61 6.27 18.92
CA ASP A 163 12.83 6.77 17.57
C ASP A 163 12.22 5.85 16.51
N ALA A 164 12.40 4.53 16.68
CA ALA A 164 11.76 3.54 15.80
C ALA A 164 10.23 3.61 15.88
N LEU A 165 9.65 3.78 17.09
CA LEU A 165 8.20 3.91 17.24
C LEU A 165 7.65 5.18 16.58
N ALA A 166 8.41 6.30 16.60
CA ALA A 166 8.06 7.52 15.89
C ALA A 166 7.93 7.30 14.36
N GLY A 167 8.80 6.45 13.81
CA GLY A 167 8.80 6.09 12.39
C GLY A 167 7.90 4.91 12.01
N ALA A 168 7.24 4.25 12.97
CA ALA A 168 6.58 2.96 12.72
C ALA A 168 5.42 3.03 11.71
N SER A 169 4.55 4.04 11.77
CA SER A 169 3.43 4.19 10.84
C SER A 169 3.85 4.48 9.41
N PRO A 170 4.74 5.45 9.12
CA PRO A 170 5.23 5.64 7.76
C PRO A 170 6.08 4.46 7.26
N TYR A 171 6.78 3.73 8.13
CA TYR A 171 7.45 2.47 7.80
C TYR A 171 6.47 1.40 7.33
N LEU A 172 5.37 1.17 8.08
CA LEU A 172 4.33 0.22 7.71
C LEU A 172 3.74 0.56 6.33
N SER A 173 3.41 1.84 6.08
CA SER A 173 2.86 2.27 4.79
C SER A 173 3.81 1.99 3.64
N LEU A 174 5.11 2.31 3.80
CA LEU A 174 6.13 2.02 2.79
C LEU A 174 6.26 0.51 2.53
N ALA A 175 6.25 -0.30 3.59
CA ALA A 175 6.32 -1.75 3.48
C ALA A 175 5.09 -2.32 2.73
N ALA A 176 3.88 -1.87 3.08
CA ALA A 176 2.65 -2.34 2.45
C ALA A 176 2.60 -1.99 0.95
N GLU A 177 2.95 -0.76 0.58
CA GLU A 177 2.98 -0.30 -0.82
C GLU A 177 4.02 -1.08 -1.64
N THR A 178 5.22 -1.27 -1.10
CA THR A 178 6.30 -1.97 -1.79
C THR A 178 5.98 -3.45 -1.97
N VAL A 179 5.58 -4.13 -0.87
CA VAL A 179 5.25 -5.56 -0.90
C VAL A 179 4.01 -5.82 -1.74
N GLY A 180 2.96 -4.99 -1.60
CA GLY A 180 1.73 -5.14 -2.37
C GLY A 180 1.96 -4.96 -3.88
N ALA A 181 2.74 -3.97 -4.30
CA ALA A 181 3.12 -3.79 -5.70
C ALA A 181 3.97 -4.97 -6.23
N ALA A 182 4.88 -5.49 -5.41
CA ALA A 182 5.68 -6.66 -5.75
C ALA A 182 4.81 -7.91 -5.98
N LEU A 183 3.80 -8.14 -5.14
CA LEU A 183 2.85 -9.24 -5.30
C LEU A 183 2.05 -9.13 -6.61
N VAL A 184 1.62 -7.91 -6.98
CA VAL A 184 0.97 -7.68 -8.28
C VAL A 184 1.94 -7.96 -9.43
N ALA A 185 3.18 -7.48 -9.37
CA ALA A 185 4.20 -7.72 -10.38
C ALA A 185 4.51 -9.21 -10.54
N GLN A 186 4.63 -9.97 -9.44
CA GLN A 186 4.79 -11.43 -9.47
C GLN A 186 3.59 -12.12 -10.13
N GLY A 187 2.37 -11.67 -9.84
CA GLY A 187 1.16 -12.18 -10.48
C GLY A 187 1.18 -11.98 -11.99
N LEU A 188 1.57 -10.79 -12.45
CA LEU A 188 1.67 -10.45 -13.87
C LEU A 188 2.73 -11.27 -14.63
N THR A 189 3.86 -11.57 -14.01
CA THR A 189 4.91 -12.38 -14.64
C THR A 189 4.56 -13.87 -14.70
N ARG A 190 3.68 -14.33 -13.79
CA ARG A 190 3.26 -15.74 -13.68
C ARG A 190 1.89 -16.01 -14.33
N ALA A 191 1.20 -14.96 -14.80
CA ALA A 191 -0.15 -15.10 -15.36
C ALA A 191 -0.17 -16.06 -16.54
N ARG A 192 -1.04 -17.06 -16.48
CA ARG A 192 -1.28 -18.06 -17.53
C ARG A 192 -2.78 -18.17 -17.75
N GLY A 193 -3.21 -18.29 -19.02
CA GLY A 193 -4.62 -18.51 -19.35
C GLY A 193 -5.53 -17.29 -19.21
N PHE A 194 -5.00 -16.10 -18.98
CA PHE A 194 -5.75 -14.85 -18.96
C PHE A 194 -5.65 -14.13 -20.31
N SER A 195 -6.68 -13.33 -20.67
CA SER A 195 -6.65 -12.54 -21.89
C SER A 195 -5.55 -11.45 -21.83
N GLU A 196 -4.95 -11.15 -22.98
CA GLU A 196 -3.96 -10.07 -23.11
C GLU A 196 -4.53 -8.72 -22.68
N ALA A 197 -5.82 -8.46 -22.97
CA ALA A 197 -6.49 -7.23 -22.55
C ALA A 197 -6.52 -7.07 -21.03
N LEU A 198 -6.84 -8.14 -20.28
CA LEU A 198 -6.84 -8.13 -18.83
C LEU A 198 -5.42 -7.92 -18.26
N ILE A 199 -4.44 -8.66 -18.81
CA ILE A 199 -3.04 -8.50 -18.38
C ILE A 199 -2.56 -7.07 -18.67
N GLY A 200 -2.92 -6.52 -19.84
CA GLY A 200 -2.59 -5.14 -20.21
C GLY A 200 -3.19 -4.10 -19.25
N GLU A 201 -4.48 -4.26 -18.88
CA GLU A 201 -5.13 -3.38 -17.88
C GLU A 201 -4.42 -3.46 -16.52
N GLN A 202 -4.16 -4.67 -16.03
CA GLN A 202 -3.51 -4.86 -14.74
C GLN A 202 -2.08 -4.30 -14.72
N ARG A 203 -1.36 -4.42 -15.82
CA ARG A 203 -0.02 -3.83 -15.99
C ARG A 203 -0.07 -2.30 -15.99
N ALA A 204 -1.04 -1.71 -16.69
CA ALA A 204 -1.24 -0.26 -16.71
C ALA A 204 -1.59 0.30 -15.32
N LEU A 205 -2.44 -0.39 -14.55
CA LEU A 205 -2.76 -0.02 -13.17
C LEU A 205 -1.53 -0.08 -12.26
N LEU A 206 -0.69 -1.11 -12.39
CA LEU A 206 0.55 -1.20 -11.63
C LEU A 206 1.54 -0.10 -12.02
N ALA A 207 1.66 0.23 -13.30
CA ALA A 207 2.50 1.34 -13.76
C ALA A 207 2.00 2.69 -13.20
N PHE A 208 0.69 2.90 -13.18
CA PHE A 208 0.08 4.08 -12.55
C PHE A 208 0.39 4.13 -11.04
N PHE A 209 0.25 3.01 -10.33
CA PHE A 209 0.59 2.91 -8.91
C PHE A 209 2.08 3.20 -8.67
N ALA A 210 2.95 2.65 -9.47
CA ALA A 210 4.39 2.89 -9.35
C ALA A 210 4.73 4.39 -9.50
N ALA A 211 4.19 5.07 -10.51
CA ALA A 211 4.44 6.48 -10.76
C ALA A 211 3.83 7.41 -9.69
N ASN A 212 2.66 7.08 -9.14
CA ASN A 212 1.94 7.97 -8.22
C ASN A 212 2.19 7.66 -6.73
N VAL A 213 2.60 6.43 -6.40
CA VAL A 213 2.81 5.96 -5.02
C VAL A 213 4.27 5.59 -4.78
N LEU A 214 4.82 4.62 -5.51
CA LEU A 214 6.18 4.12 -5.26
C LEU A 214 7.26 5.17 -5.54
N ALA A 215 7.05 6.08 -6.49
CA ALA A 215 7.96 7.19 -6.77
C ALA A 215 8.24 8.07 -5.53
N ARG A 216 7.34 8.07 -4.54
CA ARG A 216 7.49 8.83 -3.29
C ARG A 216 8.29 8.08 -2.22
N ALA A 217 8.59 6.80 -2.41
CA ALA A 217 9.23 5.95 -1.41
C ALA A 217 10.56 6.50 -0.87
N PRO A 218 11.50 6.99 -1.71
CA PRO A 218 12.74 7.58 -1.21
C PRO A 218 12.52 8.81 -0.35
N GLY A 219 11.50 9.63 -0.64
CA GLY A 219 11.18 10.83 0.14
C GLY A 219 10.64 10.53 1.55
N ARG A 220 10.19 9.31 1.82
CA ARG A 220 9.69 8.90 3.15
C ARG A 220 10.79 8.57 4.15
N LEU A 221 12.02 8.35 3.69
CA LEU A 221 13.15 8.01 4.56
C LEU A 221 13.36 9.06 5.65
N ALA A 222 13.29 10.34 5.29
CA ALA A 222 13.47 11.44 6.22
C ALA A 222 12.40 11.41 7.34
N ALA A 223 11.12 11.18 6.98
CA ALA A 223 10.03 11.11 7.95
C ALA A 223 10.16 9.90 8.89
N ILE A 224 10.59 8.73 8.36
CA ILE A 224 10.79 7.53 9.17
C ILE A 224 11.96 7.72 10.14
N LYS A 225 13.04 8.38 9.69
CA LYS A 225 14.27 8.58 10.46
C LYS A 225 14.26 9.83 11.35
N LEU A 226 13.17 10.60 11.36
CA LEU A 226 13.06 11.85 12.13
C LEU A 226 13.30 11.62 13.64
N GLY A 227 12.87 10.46 14.14
CA GLY A 227 12.98 10.11 15.55
C GLY A 227 11.96 10.81 16.46
N ALA A 228 11.93 10.40 17.72
CA ALA A 228 10.97 10.91 18.70
C ALA A 228 11.17 12.40 19.01
N ALA A 229 12.40 12.89 18.99
CA ALA A 229 12.71 14.30 19.23
C ALA A 229 12.13 15.26 18.17
N GLY A 230 11.82 14.75 16.97
CA GLY A 230 11.18 15.52 15.92
C GLY A 230 9.65 15.63 16.06
N LEU A 231 9.04 14.88 16.97
CA LEU A 231 7.60 14.91 17.24
C LEU A 231 7.30 15.98 18.28
N VAL A 232 7.17 17.22 17.83
CA VAL A 232 6.81 18.35 18.71
C VAL A 232 5.29 18.43 18.82
N VAL A 233 4.74 18.32 20.05
CA VAL A 233 3.31 18.43 20.38
C VAL A 233 3.12 19.50 21.44
#